data_242b5b7dd795cf3e0da2b874958bfe84
#
_entry.id   242b5b7dd795cf3e0da2b874958bfe84
#
_cell.length_a   1.000
_cell.length_b   1.000
_cell.length_c   1.000
_cell.angle_alpha   90.00
_cell.angle_beta   90.00
_cell.angle_gamma   90.00
#
_symmetry.space_group_name_H-M   'P 1'
#
loop_
_entity.id
_entity.type
_entity.pdbx_description
1 polymer ?
#
loop_
_entity_poly.entity_id
_entity_poly.type
_entity_poly.pdbx_seq_one_letter_code
_entity_poly.pdbx_strand_id
1 'polypeptide(L)'
;EIREKDSNKYIYVHYREDGILLTKYVGEYSDNLYNLILNNSIKAKELKKEIKKIEKQLKQFNYIDEELSPQVEINIDFAKRHLVDTIYKQAILEGVATTFADTESIIEGGKINNMSSEDVLKIVNLKHAWEFILNKNVILSDTNFPLLCEINKFVQEGFYYSAGKIRTVP
;
A
#
# COMPACT_ATOMS: atom_id res chain seq x y z
N GLU A 1 -22.21 -9.17 25.20
CA GLU A 1 -23.08 -9.17 26.38
C GLU A 1 -24.24 -8.21 26.18
N ILE A 2 -25.46 -8.64 26.57
CA ILE A 2 -26.62 -7.79 26.58
C ILE A 2 -26.91 -7.45 28.04
N ARG A 3 -27.10 -6.17 28.36
CA ARG A 3 -27.50 -5.68 29.71
C ARG A 3 -28.83 -4.98 29.61
N GLU A 4 -29.68 -5.23 30.61
CA GLU A 4 -30.97 -4.57 30.74
C GLU A 4 -30.89 -3.45 31.78
N LYS A 5 -31.45 -2.31 31.43
CA LYS A 5 -31.60 -1.16 32.34
C LYS A 5 -32.88 -0.41 31.96
N ASP A 6 -33.73 -0.11 32.94
CA ASP A 6 -34.98 0.65 32.76
C ASP A 6 -35.87 0.13 31.61
N SER A 7 -36.05 -1.21 31.54
CA SER A 7 -36.78 -1.95 30.48
C SER A 7 -36.17 -1.88 29.07
N ASN A 8 -35.01 -1.27 28.89
CA ASN A 8 -34.29 -1.23 27.64
C ASN A 8 -33.10 -2.18 27.67
N LYS A 9 -32.77 -2.74 26.50
CA LYS A 9 -31.61 -3.63 26.32
C LYS A 9 -30.48 -2.91 25.61
N TYR A 10 -29.27 -3.13 26.08
CA TYR A 10 -28.03 -2.47 25.57
C TYR A 10 -26.97 -3.51 25.26
N ILE A 11 -26.21 -3.27 24.18
CA ILE A 11 -25.12 -4.16 23.77
C ILE A 11 -23.81 -3.63 24.27
N TYR A 12 -23.03 -4.51 24.90
CA TYR A 12 -21.65 -4.28 25.32
C TYR A 12 -20.73 -5.31 24.66
N VAL A 13 -19.55 -4.88 24.22
CA VAL A 13 -18.50 -5.74 23.65
C VAL A 13 -17.32 -5.78 24.61
N HIS A 14 -16.86 -7.01 24.89
CA HIS A 14 -15.62 -7.23 25.63
C HIS A 14 -14.48 -7.47 24.66
N TYR A 15 -13.37 -6.78 24.85
CA TYR A 15 -12.15 -6.97 24.08
C TYR A 15 -10.93 -6.84 24.98
N ARG A 16 -9.79 -7.31 24.51
CA ARG A 16 -8.53 -7.18 25.22
C ARG A 16 -7.60 -6.25 24.45
N GLU A 17 -7.04 -5.30 25.18
CA GLU A 17 -6.01 -4.37 24.71
C GLU A 17 -4.85 -4.44 25.71
N ASP A 18 -3.65 -4.70 25.26
CA ASP A 18 -2.45 -4.89 26.09
C ASP A 18 -2.63 -5.90 27.26
N GLY A 19 -3.38 -6.95 27.00
CA GLY A 19 -3.68 -8.00 28.00
C GLY A 19 -4.83 -7.64 28.98
N ILE A 20 -5.30 -6.41 29.01
CA ILE A 20 -6.36 -5.91 29.89
C ILE A 20 -7.71 -6.16 29.22
N LEU A 21 -8.67 -6.71 30.00
CA LEU A 21 -10.04 -6.90 29.54
C LEU A 21 -10.80 -5.57 29.64
N LEU A 22 -11.23 -5.05 28.51
CA LEU A 22 -12.02 -3.83 28.43
C LEU A 22 -13.44 -4.14 27.98
N THR A 23 -14.38 -3.29 28.42
CA THR A 23 -15.80 -3.38 28.04
C THR A 23 -16.22 -2.07 27.41
N LYS A 24 -16.77 -2.12 26.21
CA LYS A 24 -17.24 -0.94 25.49
C LYS A 24 -18.74 -1.04 25.25
N TYR A 25 -19.46 0.02 25.56
CA TYR A 25 -20.84 0.20 25.12
C TYR A 25 -20.90 0.44 23.61
N VAL A 26 -21.82 -0.23 22.93
CA VAL A 26 -21.96 -0.14 21.46
C VAL A 26 -23.24 0.60 21.08
N GLY A 27 -24.36 0.31 21.72
CA GLY A 27 -25.64 0.92 21.40
C GLY A 27 -26.82 0.20 22.04
N GLU A 28 -28.03 0.70 21.76
CA GLU A 28 -29.28 -0.01 22.13
C GLU A 28 -29.39 -1.31 21.33
N TYR A 29 -30.02 -2.29 21.94
CA TYR A 29 -30.23 -3.60 21.33
C TYR A 29 -31.14 -3.50 20.10
N SER A 30 -30.68 -3.99 18.98
CA SER A 30 -31.51 -4.38 17.85
C SER A 30 -30.97 -5.69 17.28
N ASP A 31 -31.84 -6.53 16.74
CA ASP A 31 -31.43 -7.80 16.14
C ASP A 31 -30.39 -7.61 15.03
N ASN A 32 -30.53 -6.56 14.23
CA ASN A 32 -29.60 -6.23 13.17
C ASN A 32 -28.21 -5.89 13.71
N LEU A 33 -28.11 -5.04 14.73
CA LEU A 33 -26.85 -4.64 15.35
C LEU A 33 -26.20 -5.84 16.06
N TYR A 34 -26.99 -6.63 16.79
CA TYR A 34 -26.50 -7.82 17.47
C TYR A 34 -25.93 -8.85 16.47
N ASN A 35 -26.67 -9.15 15.41
CA ASN A 35 -26.25 -10.10 14.37
C ASN A 35 -25.02 -9.59 13.62
N LEU A 36 -24.92 -8.29 13.34
CA LEU A 36 -23.74 -7.69 12.72
C LEU A 36 -22.48 -7.91 13.58
N ILE A 37 -22.59 -7.63 14.89
CA ILE A 37 -21.46 -7.81 15.83
C ILE A 37 -21.09 -9.29 15.94
N LEU A 38 -22.08 -10.18 16.02
CA LEU A 38 -21.85 -11.62 16.10
C LEU A 38 -21.13 -12.14 14.85
N ASN A 39 -21.62 -11.80 13.67
CA ASN A 39 -21.02 -12.20 12.38
C ASN A 39 -19.60 -11.67 12.23
N ASN A 40 -19.36 -10.40 12.59
CA ASN A 40 -18.02 -9.82 12.56
C ASN A 40 -17.09 -10.52 13.57
N SER A 41 -17.57 -10.91 14.73
CA SER A 41 -16.79 -11.67 15.72
C SER A 41 -16.40 -13.07 15.21
N ILE A 42 -17.33 -13.76 14.55
CA ILE A 42 -17.07 -15.06 13.94
C ILE A 42 -16.03 -14.93 12.84
N LYS A 43 -16.23 -13.98 11.89
CA LYS A 43 -15.30 -13.72 10.79
C LYS A 43 -13.90 -13.33 11.29
N ALA A 44 -13.82 -12.51 12.32
CA ALA A 44 -12.55 -12.14 12.94
C ALA A 44 -11.82 -13.35 13.55
N LYS A 45 -12.54 -14.30 14.15
CA LYS A 45 -11.95 -15.54 14.68
C LYS A 45 -11.44 -16.45 13.56
N GLU A 46 -12.17 -16.54 12.45
CA GLU A 46 -11.77 -17.33 11.27
C GLU A 46 -10.49 -16.76 10.65
N LEU A 47 -10.49 -15.45 10.39
CA LEU A 47 -9.31 -14.74 9.85
C LEU A 47 -8.07 -14.90 10.76
N LYS A 48 -8.24 -14.81 12.08
CA LYS A 48 -7.14 -15.04 13.02
C LYS A 48 -6.58 -16.48 12.97
N LYS A 49 -7.44 -17.48 12.72
CA LYS A 49 -6.98 -18.86 12.52
C LYS A 49 -6.22 -19.03 11.22
N GLU A 50 -6.70 -18.37 10.16
CA GLU A 50 -6.05 -18.38 8.86
C GLU A 50 -4.67 -17.70 8.89
N ILE A 51 -4.57 -16.52 9.51
CA ILE A 51 -3.30 -15.83 9.74
C ILE A 51 -2.31 -16.75 10.45
N LYS A 52 -2.70 -17.38 11.57
CA LYS A 52 -1.81 -18.31 12.29
C LYS A 52 -1.36 -19.50 11.45
N LYS A 53 -2.24 -19.99 10.54
CA LYS A 53 -1.88 -21.08 9.62
C LYS A 53 -0.83 -20.61 8.61
N ILE A 54 -1.02 -19.42 8.04
CA ILE A 54 -0.09 -18.82 7.07
C ILE A 54 1.25 -18.51 7.75
N GLU A 55 1.25 -17.90 8.92
CA GLU A 55 2.47 -17.64 9.72
C GLU A 55 3.26 -18.93 9.97
N LYS A 56 2.56 -20.05 10.30
CA LYS A 56 3.21 -21.34 10.48
C LYS A 56 3.84 -21.86 9.18
N GLN A 57 3.17 -21.65 8.04
CA GLN A 57 3.71 -22.04 6.73
C GLN A 57 4.95 -21.18 6.37
N LEU A 58 4.88 -19.86 6.58
CA LEU A 58 6.01 -18.95 6.35
C LEU A 58 7.24 -19.35 7.17
N LYS A 59 7.04 -19.71 8.44
CA LYS A 59 8.14 -20.22 9.29
C LYS A 59 8.78 -21.50 8.75
N GLN A 60 7.99 -22.39 8.11
CA GLN A 60 8.55 -23.61 7.51
C GLN A 60 9.45 -23.32 6.29
N PHE A 61 9.23 -22.19 5.63
CA PHE A 61 10.05 -21.71 4.51
C PHE A 61 11.22 -20.81 4.96
N ASN A 62 11.50 -20.73 6.28
CA ASN A 62 12.48 -19.80 6.86
C ASN A 62 12.23 -18.34 6.48
N TYR A 63 10.96 -17.99 6.19
CA TYR A 63 10.60 -16.61 5.93
C TYR A 63 10.77 -15.80 7.22
N ILE A 64 11.64 -14.82 7.16
CA ILE A 64 11.86 -13.84 8.24
C ILE A 64 11.21 -12.55 7.74
N ASP A 65 10.22 -12.04 8.46
CA ASP A 65 9.70 -10.69 8.20
C ASP A 65 10.69 -9.69 8.80
N GLU A 66 11.67 -9.29 7.99
CA GLU A 66 12.63 -8.28 8.39
C GLU A 66 11.92 -6.94 8.56
N GLU A 67 12.05 -6.34 9.72
CA GLU A 67 11.54 -5.00 9.98
C GLU A 67 12.51 -3.95 9.40
N LEU A 68 11.95 -2.91 8.83
CA LEU A 68 12.73 -1.76 8.39
C LEU A 68 13.26 -1.03 9.62
N SER A 69 14.50 -0.54 9.54
CA SER A 69 15.01 0.31 10.60
C SER A 69 14.19 1.62 10.66
N PRO A 70 14.04 2.23 11.86
CA PRO A 70 13.28 3.49 12.00
C PRO A 70 13.78 4.61 11.07
N GLN A 71 15.08 4.64 10.79
CA GLN A 71 15.65 5.61 9.86
C GLN A 71 15.19 5.37 8.42
N VAL A 72 15.08 4.12 8.00
CA VAL A 72 14.59 3.76 6.66
C VAL A 72 13.12 4.09 6.54
N GLU A 73 12.31 3.83 7.56
CA GLU A 73 10.89 4.20 7.58
C GLU A 73 10.68 5.71 7.44
N ILE A 74 11.46 6.52 8.18
CA ILE A 74 11.43 7.99 8.06
C ILE A 74 11.77 8.42 6.62
N ASN A 75 12.78 7.81 6.00
CA ASN A 75 13.17 8.13 4.64
C ASN A 75 12.08 7.74 3.61
N ILE A 76 11.41 6.61 3.81
CA ILE A 76 10.27 6.19 2.98
C ILE A 76 9.13 7.19 3.10
N ASP A 77 8.78 7.58 4.32
CA ASP A 77 7.73 8.56 4.57
C ASP A 77 8.07 9.92 3.96
N PHE A 78 9.31 10.34 4.06
CA PHE A 78 9.78 11.55 3.39
C PHE A 78 9.63 11.45 1.88
N ALA A 79 10.09 10.35 1.27
CA ALA A 79 9.98 10.12 -0.17
C ALA A 79 8.52 10.11 -0.64
N LYS A 80 7.61 9.45 0.10
CA LYS A 80 6.17 9.43 -0.20
C LYS A 80 5.55 10.82 -0.18
N ARG A 81 5.88 11.65 0.82
CA ARG A 81 5.37 13.03 0.93
C ARG A 81 5.82 13.93 -0.22
N HIS A 82 7.00 13.66 -0.78
CA HIS A 82 7.59 14.45 -1.86
C HIS A 82 7.47 13.78 -3.24
N LEU A 83 6.66 12.72 -3.33
CA LEU A 83 6.58 11.87 -4.52
C LEU A 83 6.16 12.67 -5.76
N VAL A 84 5.12 13.49 -5.65
CA VAL A 84 4.62 14.32 -6.76
C VAL A 84 5.70 15.29 -7.24
N ASP A 85 6.36 16.01 -6.32
CA ASP A 85 7.44 16.94 -6.65
C ASP A 85 8.63 16.25 -7.32
N THR A 86 8.96 15.06 -6.83
CA THR A 86 10.05 14.25 -7.38
C THR A 86 9.72 13.78 -8.80
N ILE A 87 8.54 13.25 -9.02
CA ILE A 87 8.08 12.80 -10.35
C ILE A 87 7.99 13.99 -11.31
N TYR A 88 7.45 15.13 -10.87
CA TYR A 88 7.41 16.35 -11.67
C TYR A 88 8.78 16.77 -12.15
N LYS A 89 9.77 16.86 -11.25
CA LYS A 89 11.14 17.23 -11.60
C LYS A 89 11.80 16.23 -12.55
N GLN A 90 11.58 14.94 -12.35
CA GLN A 90 12.08 13.90 -13.26
C GLN A 90 11.42 13.98 -14.63
N ALA A 91 10.10 14.19 -14.70
CA ALA A 91 9.39 14.36 -15.96
C ALA A 91 9.94 15.55 -16.78
N ILE A 92 10.21 16.68 -16.12
CA ILE A 92 10.84 17.84 -16.77
C ILE A 92 12.25 17.48 -17.31
N LEU A 93 13.06 16.74 -16.55
CA LEU A 93 14.40 16.29 -17.00
C LEU A 93 14.31 15.34 -18.21
N GLU A 94 13.25 14.54 -18.30
CA GLU A 94 12.96 13.66 -19.46
C GLU A 94 12.29 14.41 -20.62
N GLY A 95 12.19 15.73 -20.54
CA GLY A 95 11.65 16.58 -21.61
C GLY A 95 10.14 16.60 -21.72
N VAL A 96 9.43 16.15 -20.68
CA VAL A 96 7.95 16.19 -20.62
C VAL A 96 7.50 17.63 -20.34
N ALA A 97 6.64 18.15 -21.20
CA ALA A 97 6.01 19.46 -21.00
C ALA A 97 4.84 19.33 -20.04
N THR A 98 5.09 19.45 -18.74
CA THR A 98 4.08 19.31 -17.68
C THR A 98 4.20 20.42 -16.64
N THR A 99 3.14 20.65 -15.88
CA THR A 99 3.13 21.47 -14.65
C THR A 99 3.06 20.58 -13.42
N PHE A 100 3.34 21.14 -12.25
CA PHE A 100 3.17 20.40 -10.99
C PHE A 100 1.72 19.93 -10.81
N ALA A 101 0.74 20.80 -11.08
CA ALA A 101 -0.69 20.48 -10.95
C ALA A 101 -1.14 19.39 -11.94
N ASP A 102 -0.64 19.40 -13.17
CA ASP A 102 -0.94 18.35 -14.15
C ASP A 102 -0.31 17.01 -13.71
N THR A 103 0.93 17.04 -13.23
CA THR A 103 1.61 15.85 -12.71
C THR A 103 0.85 15.25 -11.52
N GLU A 104 0.44 16.08 -10.55
CA GLU A 104 -0.36 15.67 -9.40
C GLU A 104 -1.67 15.02 -9.84
N SER A 105 -2.40 15.68 -10.76
CA SER A 105 -3.64 15.17 -11.30
C SER A 105 -3.50 13.81 -11.97
N ILE A 106 -2.42 13.59 -12.77
CA ILE A 106 -2.14 12.30 -13.40
C ILE A 106 -1.84 11.23 -12.34
N ILE A 107 -1.03 11.56 -11.33
CA ILE A 107 -0.68 10.63 -10.25
C ILE A 107 -1.94 10.20 -9.46
N GLU A 108 -2.91 11.09 -9.29
CA GLU A 108 -4.18 10.83 -8.62
C GLU A 108 -5.22 10.14 -9.54
N GLY A 109 -4.88 9.89 -10.81
CA GLY A 109 -5.77 9.22 -11.77
C GLY A 109 -6.75 10.16 -12.47
N GLY A 110 -6.51 11.47 -12.41
CA GLY A 110 -7.27 12.50 -13.11
C GLY A 110 -7.00 12.49 -14.62
N LYS A 111 -7.87 13.17 -15.36
CA LYS A 111 -7.73 13.34 -16.81
C LYS A 111 -7.15 14.71 -17.13
N ILE A 112 -6.14 14.74 -17.99
CA ILE A 112 -5.54 15.97 -18.52
C ILE A 112 -5.87 16.08 -20.01
N ASN A 113 -6.43 17.22 -20.42
CA ASN A 113 -6.90 17.39 -21.80
C ASN A 113 -5.83 17.96 -22.77
N ASN A 114 -4.77 18.57 -22.24
CA ASN A 114 -3.78 19.32 -23.04
C ASN A 114 -2.38 18.68 -23.06
N MET A 115 -2.29 17.39 -22.77
CA MET A 115 -1.03 16.67 -22.76
C MET A 115 -1.07 15.49 -23.73
N SER A 116 0.04 15.16 -24.37
CA SER A 116 0.15 13.98 -25.22
C SER A 116 -0.01 12.71 -24.39
N SER A 117 -0.58 11.66 -25.00
CA SER A 117 -0.68 10.35 -24.33
C SER A 117 0.68 9.76 -23.98
N GLU A 118 1.71 10.09 -24.75
CA GLU A 118 3.09 9.70 -24.51
C GLU A 118 3.62 10.35 -23.22
N ASP A 119 3.42 11.66 -23.04
CA ASP A 119 3.86 12.39 -21.87
C ASP A 119 3.12 11.93 -20.60
N VAL A 120 1.81 11.69 -20.72
CA VAL A 120 1.03 11.09 -19.62
C VAL A 120 1.59 9.71 -19.24
N LEU A 121 1.91 8.87 -20.23
CA LEU A 121 2.48 7.55 -19.98
C LEU A 121 3.84 7.62 -19.29
N LYS A 122 4.71 8.58 -19.67
CA LYS A 122 5.99 8.80 -18.97
C LYS A 122 5.80 9.09 -17.48
N ILE A 123 4.83 9.96 -17.13
CA ILE A 123 4.54 10.29 -15.74
C ILE A 123 3.99 9.08 -14.98
N VAL A 124 3.08 8.32 -15.59
CA VAL A 124 2.51 7.10 -15.00
C VAL A 124 3.61 6.04 -14.78
N ASN A 125 4.52 5.88 -15.73
CA ASN A 125 5.65 4.96 -15.61
C ASN A 125 6.60 5.36 -14.47
N LEU A 126 6.90 6.65 -14.32
CA LEU A 126 7.68 7.15 -13.20
C LEU A 126 6.96 6.86 -11.86
N LYS A 127 5.64 7.06 -11.79
CA LYS A 127 4.85 6.69 -10.60
C LYS A 127 5.00 5.22 -10.26
N HIS A 128 4.80 4.32 -11.23
CA HIS A 128 4.92 2.87 -11.02
C HIS A 128 6.34 2.47 -10.58
N ALA A 129 7.37 3.08 -11.17
CA ALA A 129 8.76 2.85 -10.77
C ALA A 129 9.00 3.27 -9.31
N TRP A 130 8.48 4.41 -8.88
CA TRP A 130 8.57 4.86 -7.49
C TRP A 130 7.77 4.00 -6.53
N GLU A 131 6.54 3.59 -6.88
CA GLU A 131 5.74 2.66 -6.08
C GLU A 131 6.47 1.33 -5.88
N PHE A 132 7.12 0.82 -6.92
CA PHE A 132 7.96 -0.38 -6.85
C PHE A 132 9.17 -0.17 -5.92
N ILE A 133 9.94 0.90 -6.10
CA ILE A 133 11.14 1.20 -5.29
C ILE A 133 10.78 1.38 -3.81
N LEU A 134 9.63 1.99 -3.50
CA LEU A 134 9.18 2.25 -2.13
C LEU A 134 8.49 1.03 -1.48
N ASN A 135 8.43 -0.11 -2.16
CA ASN A 135 7.93 -1.34 -1.59
C ASN A 135 8.93 -1.91 -0.57
N LYS A 136 8.46 -2.29 0.62
CA LYS A 136 9.28 -2.85 1.71
C LYS A 136 10.18 -3.99 1.24
N ASN A 137 9.63 -4.93 0.48
CA ASN A 137 10.39 -6.09 0.01
C ASN A 137 11.51 -5.71 -0.98
N VAL A 138 11.30 -4.66 -1.77
CA VAL A 138 12.32 -4.12 -2.68
C VAL A 138 13.42 -3.42 -1.90
N ILE A 139 13.06 -2.65 -0.88
CA ILE A 139 14.02 -1.95 0.00
C ILE A 139 14.88 -2.93 0.78
N LEU A 140 14.31 -4.05 1.23
CA LEU A 140 15.02 -5.11 1.94
C LEU A 140 15.83 -6.03 1.01
N SER A 141 15.62 -5.97 -0.29
CA SER A 141 16.36 -6.78 -1.25
C SER A 141 17.73 -6.19 -1.57
N ASP A 142 18.66 -7.05 -1.99
CA ASP A 142 19.96 -6.63 -2.44
C ASP A 142 19.88 -5.74 -3.68
N THR A 143 20.62 -4.63 -3.69
CA THR A 143 20.78 -3.81 -4.89
C THR A 143 21.67 -4.55 -5.87
N ASN A 144 21.08 -5.08 -6.92
CA ASN A 144 21.75 -5.89 -7.93
C ASN A 144 21.33 -5.48 -9.35
N PHE A 145 21.99 -6.04 -10.35
CA PHE A 145 21.70 -5.73 -11.75
C PHE A 145 20.27 -6.08 -12.19
N PRO A 146 19.69 -7.24 -11.83
CA PRO A 146 18.27 -7.52 -12.10
C PRO A 146 17.31 -6.47 -11.56
N LEU A 147 17.55 -5.94 -10.35
CA LEU A 147 16.73 -4.87 -9.78
C LEU A 147 16.76 -3.59 -10.64
N LEU A 148 17.96 -3.21 -11.12
CA LEU A 148 18.09 -2.07 -12.02
C LEU A 148 17.36 -2.28 -13.35
N CYS A 149 17.40 -3.50 -13.88
CA CYS A 149 16.65 -3.88 -15.09
C CYS A 149 15.13 -3.77 -14.86
N GLU A 150 14.64 -4.20 -13.71
CA GLU A 150 13.20 -4.12 -13.41
C GLU A 150 12.74 -2.67 -13.23
N ILE A 151 13.51 -1.82 -12.56
CA ILE A 151 13.23 -0.37 -12.47
C ILE A 151 13.22 0.25 -13.89
N ASN A 152 14.21 -0.05 -14.72
CA ASN A 152 14.27 0.46 -16.10
C ASN A 152 13.04 -0.01 -16.92
N LYS A 153 12.59 -1.23 -16.70
CA LYS A 153 11.38 -1.77 -17.35
C LYS A 153 10.16 -0.94 -17.01
N PHE A 154 9.92 -0.59 -15.74
CA PHE A 154 8.81 0.29 -15.35
C PHE A 154 8.91 1.65 -16.02
N VAL A 155 10.09 2.28 -16.00
CA VAL A 155 10.29 3.62 -16.58
C VAL A 155 10.06 3.63 -18.10
N GLN A 156 10.47 2.56 -18.79
CA GLN A 156 10.47 2.48 -20.26
C GLN A 156 9.29 1.67 -20.83
N GLU A 157 8.33 1.28 -19.99
CA GLU A 157 7.18 0.49 -20.42
C GLU A 157 6.37 1.23 -21.49
N GLY A 158 6.05 0.52 -22.56
CA GLY A 158 5.32 1.08 -23.71
C GLY A 158 6.15 1.90 -24.70
N PHE A 159 7.41 2.25 -24.38
CA PHE A 159 8.30 3.01 -25.28
C PHE A 159 9.29 2.13 -26.03
N TYR A 160 9.83 1.11 -25.36
CA TYR A 160 10.84 0.25 -25.94
C TYR A 160 10.53 -1.23 -25.71
N TYR A 161 10.59 -2.01 -26.79
CA TYR A 161 10.43 -3.48 -26.70
C TYR A 161 11.52 -4.14 -25.83
N SER A 162 12.70 -3.50 -25.74
CA SER A 162 13.84 -3.95 -24.95
C SER A 162 13.90 -3.33 -23.54
N ALA A 163 12.80 -2.72 -23.04
CA ALA A 163 12.76 -2.17 -21.69
C ALA A 163 13.20 -3.22 -20.65
N GLY A 164 14.06 -2.82 -19.72
CA GLY A 164 14.65 -3.70 -18.72
C GLY A 164 15.71 -4.70 -19.23
N LYS A 165 16.12 -4.63 -20.49
CA LYS A 165 17.12 -5.51 -21.06
C LYS A 165 18.42 -4.75 -21.38
N ILE A 166 19.55 -5.46 -21.34
CA ILE A 166 20.83 -4.90 -21.79
C ILE A 166 20.75 -4.67 -23.31
N ARG A 167 21.18 -3.50 -23.74
CA ARG A 167 21.34 -3.23 -25.16
C ARG A 167 22.46 -4.09 -25.70
N THR A 168 22.18 -4.86 -26.73
CA THR A 168 23.16 -5.71 -27.43
C THR A 168 23.69 -5.08 -28.72
N VAL A 169 23.09 -3.95 -29.12
CA VAL A 169 23.44 -3.18 -30.32
C VAL A 169 23.60 -1.70 -29.96
N PRO A 170 24.53 -0.98 -30.51
CA PRO A 170 24.72 0.46 -30.28
C PRO A 170 23.54 1.29 -30.80
#